data_4ac8b33fec366b0af0ae556bbe9815f8
#
_entry.id   4ac8b33fec366b0af0ae556bbe9815f8
#
_cell.length_a   1.000
_cell.length_b   1.000
_cell.length_c   1.000
_cell.angle_alpha   90.00
_cell.angle_beta   90.00
_cell.angle_gamma   90.00
#
_symmetry.space_group_name_H-M   'P 1'
#
loop_
_entity.id
_entity.type
_entity.pdbx_description
1 polymer ?
#
loop_
_entity_poly.entity_id
_entity_poly.type
_entity_poly.pdbx_seq_one_letter_code
_entity_poly.pdbx_strand_id
1 'polypeptide(L)'
;MDFNAAYWICVVDALGFGSQKILDILRSYKNAQNFFADKVNLWKFSGFLSSKNIEKLKRADLNEAQKVLERCKTLGYEVITIENPKYPKKLKNITNPPAILYVKGVLPELNDRLCISIVGTRSSSAYGNRIAFEMGYNLAKAGAVVVSGGAIGIDCLSQKGALQARGKPVTVLGAGLNVHYLSANRNLCENVAKSGALISEYPPDFHSARWTFPMRNRIISGLADGVLVIEAAQKSGSLITANLALEQNRDVFAIPGNINSRVSSGTNKLIKICAKPVMSVKDILEDYYHLYPYLSKNVAAVEENSSAQLKINESRVEKAEALVTRVPEGISSRAKVLFEAMTSTPTGVDDLSDAARLSTAEALQAITELELNGLIKSHAGKRYSK
;
A
#
# COMPACT_ATOMS: atom_id res chain seq x y z
N MET A 1 32.47 -7.79 8.79
CA MET A 1 31.52 -8.48 7.87
C MET A 1 30.68 -9.41 8.71
N ASP A 2 29.36 -9.38 8.55
CA ASP A 2 28.49 -10.34 9.24
C ASP A 2 28.57 -11.69 8.50
N PHE A 3 29.50 -12.54 8.90
CA PHE A 3 29.68 -13.89 8.32
C PHE A 3 28.38 -14.69 8.38
N ASN A 4 27.52 -14.43 9.35
CA ASN A 4 26.26 -15.12 9.51
C ASN A 4 25.29 -14.82 8.38
N ALA A 5 25.31 -13.61 7.81
CA ALA A 5 24.49 -13.24 6.67
C ALA A 5 24.81 -14.06 5.41
N ALA A 6 26.10 -14.40 5.16
CA ALA A 6 26.50 -15.26 4.05
C ALA A 6 25.89 -16.66 4.17
N TYR A 7 25.90 -17.24 5.37
CA TYR A 7 25.27 -18.55 5.61
C TYR A 7 23.76 -18.51 5.38
N TRP A 8 23.09 -17.44 5.81
CA TRP A 8 21.64 -17.27 5.52
C TRP A 8 21.37 -17.14 4.02
N ILE A 9 22.20 -16.46 3.24
CA ILE A 9 22.07 -16.41 1.78
C ILE A 9 22.12 -17.82 1.20
N CYS A 10 23.11 -18.63 1.61
CA CYS A 10 23.23 -20.03 1.19
C CYS A 10 22.00 -20.87 1.58
N VAL A 11 21.45 -20.66 2.78
CA VAL A 11 20.22 -21.34 3.22
C VAL A 11 19.06 -20.97 2.32
N VAL A 12 18.87 -19.68 2.03
CA VAL A 12 17.77 -19.20 1.18
C VAL A 12 17.89 -19.73 -0.24
N ASP A 13 19.09 -19.75 -0.82
CA ASP A 13 19.33 -20.30 -2.16
C ASP A 13 19.01 -21.80 -2.24
N ALA A 14 19.34 -22.55 -1.19
CA ALA A 14 19.06 -23.97 -1.15
C ALA A 14 17.59 -24.32 -0.86
N LEU A 15 16.95 -23.62 0.08
CA LEU A 15 15.62 -23.92 0.57
C LEU A 15 14.51 -23.14 -0.14
N GLY A 16 14.85 -22.02 -0.77
CA GLY A 16 13.93 -21.10 -1.45
C GLY A 16 13.39 -20.00 -0.53
N PHE A 17 12.95 -18.90 -1.16
CA PHE A 17 12.33 -17.77 -0.47
C PHE A 17 11.03 -18.19 0.23
N GLY A 18 10.80 -17.67 1.44
CA GLY A 18 9.61 -17.97 2.23
C GLY A 18 9.52 -19.41 2.74
N SER A 19 10.63 -20.11 2.84
CA SER A 19 10.68 -21.47 3.39
C SER A 19 10.37 -21.47 4.89
N GLN A 20 9.40 -22.28 5.32
CA GLN A 20 9.09 -22.48 6.76
C GLN A 20 10.25 -23.09 7.53
N LYS A 21 11.15 -23.80 6.84
CA LYS A 21 12.36 -24.45 7.42
C LYS A 21 13.32 -23.45 8.06
N ILE A 22 13.21 -22.16 7.76
CA ILE A 22 13.99 -21.11 8.44
C ILE A 22 13.74 -21.12 9.94
N LEU A 23 12.46 -21.29 10.36
CA LEU A 23 12.12 -21.38 11.79
C LEU A 23 12.63 -22.67 12.44
N ASP A 24 12.64 -23.78 11.69
CA ASP A 24 13.16 -25.05 12.19
C ASP A 24 14.69 -24.97 12.40
N ILE A 25 15.41 -24.31 11.50
CA ILE A 25 16.84 -24.04 11.66
C ILE A 25 17.09 -23.17 12.89
N LEU A 26 16.32 -22.09 13.09
CA LEU A 26 16.47 -21.22 14.25
C LEU A 26 16.20 -21.95 15.57
N ARG A 27 15.18 -22.80 15.61
CA ARG A 27 14.84 -23.59 16.81
C ARG A 27 15.92 -24.60 17.17
N SER A 28 16.47 -25.27 16.15
CA SER A 28 17.44 -26.35 16.36
C SER A 28 18.88 -25.85 16.52
N TYR A 29 19.26 -24.80 15.81
CA TYR A 29 20.67 -24.36 15.67
C TYR A 29 20.94 -22.93 16.14
N LYS A 30 19.91 -22.13 16.44
CA LYS A 30 19.95 -20.71 16.82
C LYS A 30 20.38 -19.77 15.70
N ASN A 31 21.28 -20.16 14.79
CA ASN A 31 21.75 -19.35 13.67
C ASN A 31 22.20 -20.25 12.49
N ALA A 32 22.40 -19.63 11.31
CA ALA A 32 22.78 -20.36 10.11
C ALA A 32 24.25 -20.86 10.16
N GLN A 33 25.15 -20.18 10.84
CA GLN A 33 26.53 -20.62 10.98
C GLN A 33 26.63 -21.94 11.74
N ASN A 34 25.93 -22.06 12.87
CA ASN A 34 25.87 -23.30 13.63
C ASN A 34 25.24 -24.44 12.81
N PHE A 35 24.19 -24.13 12.02
CA PHE A 35 23.58 -25.09 11.12
C PHE A 35 24.57 -25.60 10.06
N PHE A 36 25.43 -24.75 9.49
CA PHE A 36 26.46 -25.16 8.54
C PHE A 36 27.68 -25.84 9.22
N ALA A 37 27.95 -25.54 10.49
CA ALA A 37 29.00 -26.20 11.26
C ALA A 37 28.68 -27.70 11.51
N ASP A 38 27.42 -28.04 11.54
CA ASP A 38 26.96 -29.43 11.55
C ASP A 38 27.33 -30.09 10.22
N LYS A 39 27.97 -31.25 10.32
CA LYS A 39 28.36 -32.02 9.12
C LYS A 39 27.09 -32.53 8.42
N VAL A 40 27.19 -32.70 7.10
CA VAL A 40 26.12 -33.23 6.22
C VAL A 40 25.35 -34.44 6.79
N ASN A 41 26.05 -35.26 7.58
CA ASN A 41 25.45 -36.45 8.20
C ASN A 41 24.35 -36.09 9.21
N LEU A 42 24.47 -34.96 9.95
CA LEU A 42 23.49 -34.52 10.92
C LEU A 42 22.25 -33.90 10.24
N TRP A 43 22.41 -33.29 9.09
CA TRP A 43 21.27 -32.75 8.32
C TRP A 43 20.26 -33.84 7.91
N LYS A 44 20.72 -35.08 7.68
CA LYS A 44 19.84 -36.23 7.37
C LYS A 44 18.92 -36.60 8.52
N PHE A 45 19.34 -36.33 9.74
CA PHE A 45 18.60 -36.63 10.96
C PHE A 45 17.76 -35.44 11.47
N SER A 46 17.81 -34.29 10.80
CA SER A 46 17.07 -33.08 11.20
C SER A 46 15.54 -33.26 11.20
N GLY A 47 15.02 -34.20 10.44
CA GLY A 47 13.59 -34.47 10.30
C GLY A 47 12.83 -33.48 9.40
N PHE A 48 13.36 -32.27 9.18
CA PHE A 48 12.68 -31.24 8.38
C PHE A 48 13.31 -31.00 6.98
N LEU A 49 14.50 -31.56 6.70
CA LEU A 49 15.16 -31.42 5.40
C LEU A 49 14.89 -32.63 4.49
N SER A 50 14.48 -32.36 3.24
CA SER A 50 14.41 -33.38 2.22
C SER A 50 15.80 -33.68 1.63
N SER A 51 15.98 -34.86 1.02
CA SER A 51 17.23 -35.20 0.31
C SER A 51 17.61 -34.14 -0.72
N LYS A 52 16.61 -33.56 -1.42
CA LYS A 52 16.82 -32.47 -2.39
C LYS A 52 17.34 -31.19 -1.73
N ASN A 53 16.86 -30.85 -0.53
CA ASN A 53 17.37 -29.70 0.22
C ASN A 53 18.83 -29.93 0.63
N ILE A 54 19.16 -31.14 1.14
CA ILE A 54 20.51 -31.51 1.55
C ILE A 54 21.48 -31.43 0.37
N GLU A 55 21.10 -31.93 -0.80
CA GLU A 55 21.93 -31.83 -2.01
C GLU A 55 22.21 -30.39 -2.43
N LYS A 56 21.19 -29.51 -2.35
CA LYS A 56 21.38 -28.09 -2.63
C LYS A 56 22.29 -27.41 -1.58
N LEU A 57 22.10 -27.71 -0.31
CA LEU A 57 22.93 -27.18 0.78
C LEU A 57 24.39 -27.59 0.65
N LYS A 58 24.66 -28.83 0.19
CA LYS A 58 26.03 -29.28 -0.10
C LYS A 58 26.73 -28.50 -1.21
N ARG A 59 25.95 -27.97 -2.15
CA ARG A 59 26.45 -27.16 -3.29
C ARG A 59 26.49 -25.68 -2.98
N ALA A 60 26.08 -25.26 -1.77
CA ALA A 60 26.08 -23.86 -1.38
C ALA A 60 27.53 -23.30 -1.42
N ASP A 61 27.65 -22.16 -2.10
CA ASP A 61 28.94 -21.47 -2.25
C ASP A 61 28.95 -20.18 -1.43
N LEU A 62 29.73 -20.19 -0.35
CA LEU A 62 29.89 -19.01 0.51
C LEU A 62 30.55 -17.84 -0.22
N ASN A 63 31.39 -18.10 -1.27
CA ASN A 63 32.00 -17.02 -2.03
C ASN A 63 30.95 -16.27 -2.86
N GLU A 64 30.00 -16.98 -3.45
CA GLU A 64 28.88 -16.34 -4.15
C GLU A 64 28.00 -15.53 -3.18
N ALA A 65 27.73 -16.08 -2.00
CA ALA A 65 27.00 -15.35 -0.96
C ALA A 65 27.77 -14.08 -0.51
N GLN A 66 29.10 -14.17 -0.41
CA GLN A 66 29.95 -13.02 -0.10
C GLN A 66 29.89 -11.92 -1.18
N LYS A 67 29.88 -12.29 -2.46
CA LYS A 67 29.70 -11.33 -3.57
C LYS A 67 28.39 -10.56 -3.45
N VAL A 68 27.30 -11.21 -3.03
CA VAL A 68 26.02 -10.55 -2.77
C VAL A 68 26.17 -9.51 -1.64
N LEU A 69 26.86 -9.85 -0.55
CA LEU A 69 27.10 -8.92 0.56
C LEU A 69 27.99 -7.74 0.14
N GLU A 70 29.04 -7.98 -0.64
CA GLU A 70 29.89 -6.93 -1.20
C GLU A 70 29.09 -6.01 -2.14
N ARG A 71 28.20 -6.60 -2.94
CA ARG A 71 27.28 -5.82 -3.80
C ARG A 71 26.36 -4.93 -2.96
N CYS A 72 25.79 -5.45 -1.85
CA CYS A 72 25.01 -4.64 -0.91
C CYS A 72 25.83 -3.48 -0.35
N LYS A 73 27.05 -3.75 0.08
CA LYS A 73 27.96 -2.72 0.62
C LYS A 73 28.24 -1.63 -0.41
N THR A 74 28.53 -1.99 -1.66
CA THR A 74 28.80 -1.05 -2.76
C THR A 74 27.58 -0.18 -3.05
N LEU A 75 26.37 -0.73 -2.94
CA LEU A 75 25.09 -0.03 -3.16
C LEU A 75 24.63 0.74 -1.93
N GLY A 76 25.31 0.65 -0.80
CA GLY A 76 24.91 1.27 0.46
C GLY A 76 23.66 0.64 1.09
N TYR A 77 23.43 -0.66 0.86
CA TYR A 77 22.30 -1.39 1.44
C TYR A 77 22.71 -2.09 2.73
N GLU A 78 21.87 -1.99 3.77
CA GLU A 78 21.99 -2.77 4.99
C GLU A 78 21.39 -4.18 4.76
N VAL A 79 22.01 -5.19 5.36
CA VAL A 79 21.54 -6.57 5.35
C VAL A 79 21.19 -6.96 6.78
N ILE A 80 19.92 -7.28 7.03
CA ILE A 80 19.41 -7.62 8.36
C ILE A 80 18.97 -9.08 8.35
N THR A 81 19.62 -9.93 9.12
CA THR A 81 19.26 -11.35 9.28
C THR A 81 18.19 -11.52 10.33
N ILE A 82 17.45 -12.62 10.29
CA ILE A 82 16.34 -12.94 11.19
C ILE A 82 16.74 -13.00 12.68
N GLU A 83 17.99 -13.18 12.99
CA GLU A 83 18.54 -13.18 14.36
C GLU A 83 19.10 -11.81 14.79
N ASN A 84 19.21 -10.88 13.85
CA ASN A 84 19.69 -9.53 14.16
C ASN A 84 18.67 -8.81 15.10
N PRO A 85 19.12 -8.11 16.16
CA PRO A 85 18.24 -7.37 17.05
C PRO A 85 17.36 -6.33 16.35
N LYS A 86 17.78 -5.77 15.22
CA LYS A 86 17.01 -4.83 14.41
C LYS A 86 15.90 -5.51 13.58
N TYR A 87 15.90 -6.85 13.49
CA TYR A 87 14.90 -7.55 12.70
C TYR A 87 13.51 -7.36 13.34
N PRO A 88 12.47 -7.00 12.56
CA PRO A 88 11.14 -6.74 13.11
C PRO A 88 10.54 -7.98 13.79
N LYS A 89 10.26 -7.88 15.09
CA LYS A 89 9.70 -8.99 15.89
C LYS A 89 8.37 -9.48 15.31
N LYS A 90 7.53 -8.55 14.84
CA LYS A 90 6.24 -8.87 14.20
C LYS A 90 6.44 -9.78 12.99
N LEU A 91 7.42 -9.48 12.14
CA LEU A 91 7.74 -10.26 10.96
C LEU A 91 8.38 -11.62 11.30
N LYS A 92 9.13 -11.71 12.39
CA LYS A 92 9.71 -12.98 12.86
C LYS A 92 8.65 -14.00 13.25
N ASN A 93 7.47 -13.54 13.65
CA ASN A 93 6.38 -14.36 14.18
C ASN A 93 5.43 -14.92 13.11
N ILE A 94 5.62 -14.58 11.83
CA ILE A 94 4.82 -15.19 10.76
C ILE A 94 5.30 -16.63 10.46
N THR A 95 4.46 -17.45 9.84
CA THR A 95 4.75 -18.86 9.56
C THR A 95 5.99 -19.06 8.68
N ASN A 96 6.26 -18.11 7.77
CA ASN A 96 7.33 -18.19 6.78
C ASN A 96 8.12 -16.87 6.71
N PRO A 97 8.82 -16.46 7.78
CA PRO A 97 9.55 -15.21 7.82
C PRO A 97 10.71 -15.23 6.81
N PRO A 98 11.04 -14.09 6.19
CA PRO A 98 12.26 -13.98 5.41
C PRO A 98 13.49 -14.13 6.30
N ALA A 99 14.45 -14.98 5.92
CA ALA A 99 15.69 -15.14 6.68
C ALA A 99 16.55 -13.88 6.64
N ILE A 100 16.41 -13.08 5.58
CA ILE A 100 17.21 -11.88 5.29
C ILE A 100 16.27 -10.79 4.80
N LEU A 101 16.53 -9.57 5.24
CA LEU A 101 16.00 -8.34 4.67
C LEU A 101 17.14 -7.50 4.11
N TYR A 102 17.06 -7.18 2.84
CA TYR A 102 17.89 -6.16 2.21
C TYR A 102 17.18 -4.81 2.39
N VAL A 103 17.90 -3.80 2.85
CA VAL A 103 17.34 -2.50 3.24
C VAL A 103 18.07 -1.38 2.53
N LYS A 104 17.35 -0.49 1.87
CA LYS A 104 17.84 0.78 1.35
C LYS A 104 17.17 1.93 2.09
N GLY A 105 17.95 2.83 2.67
CA GLY A 105 17.49 3.87 3.58
C GLY A 105 17.70 3.47 5.04
N VAL A 106 16.88 4.00 5.95
CA VAL A 106 16.95 3.73 7.37
C VAL A 106 15.65 3.10 7.84
N LEU A 107 15.73 1.82 8.24
CA LEU A 107 14.56 1.11 8.77
C LEU A 107 14.12 1.79 10.07
N PRO A 108 12.85 2.25 10.17
CA PRO A 108 12.35 2.85 11.41
C PRO A 108 12.21 1.80 12.53
N GLU A 109 12.05 2.27 13.76
CA GLU A 109 11.84 1.44 14.96
C GLU A 109 10.49 0.72 14.92
N LEU A 110 10.39 -0.35 14.11
CA LEU A 110 9.12 -1.07 13.85
C LEU A 110 8.61 -1.83 15.09
N ASN A 111 9.49 -2.15 16.04
CA ASN A 111 9.12 -2.90 17.24
C ASN A 111 8.36 -2.05 18.26
N ASP A 112 8.64 -0.75 18.30
CA ASP A 112 8.14 0.18 19.32
C ASP A 112 7.09 1.15 18.75
N ARG A 113 6.70 0.97 17.50
CA ARG A 113 5.72 1.82 16.82
C ARG A 113 4.59 1.01 16.22
N LEU A 114 3.41 1.61 16.23
CA LEU A 114 2.28 1.11 15.46
C LEU A 114 2.66 1.09 13.98
N CYS A 115 2.47 -0.05 13.34
CA CYS A 115 2.68 -0.23 11.92
C CYS A 115 1.35 -0.58 11.25
N ILE A 116 0.90 0.24 10.31
CA ILE A 116 -0.31 -0.04 9.53
C ILE A 116 0.07 -0.22 8.06
N SER A 117 -0.27 -1.39 7.54
CA SER A 117 -0.14 -1.63 6.11
C SER A 117 -1.34 -1.08 5.36
N ILE A 118 -1.11 -0.25 4.36
CA ILE A 118 -2.17 0.28 3.48
C ILE A 118 -2.02 -0.36 2.12
N VAL A 119 -3.07 -1.03 1.66
CA VAL A 119 -3.11 -1.74 0.38
C VAL A 119 -4.41 -1.48 -0.36
N GLY A 120 -4.40 -1.71 -1.68
CA GLY A 120 -5.60 -1.57 -2.48
C GLY A 120 -5.38 -1.79 -3.97
N THR A 121 -6.37 -1.39 -4.75
CA THR A 121 -6.34 -1.54 -6.21
C THR A 121 -5.30 -0.62 -6.86
N ARG A 122 -4.76 -1.08 -7.99
CA ARG A 122 -3.86 -0.29 -8.85
C ARG A 122 -4.61 0.73 -9.71
N SER A 123 -5.90 0.48 -9.94
CA SER A 123 -6.81 1.36 -10.71
C SER A 123 -7.85 1.94 -9.74
N SER A 124 -7.38 2.82 -8.86
CA SER A 124 -8.19 3.45 -7.82
C SER A 124 -9.05 4.59 -8.37
N SER A 125 -10.22 4.79 -7.76
CA SER A 125 -11.10 5.92 -8.04
C SER A 125 -10.53 7.23 -7.47
N ALA A 126 -11.11 8.37 -7.86
CA ALA A 126 -10.79 9.66 -7.26
C ALA A 126 -11.03 9.66 -5.74
N TYR A 127 -12.10 9.00 -5.29
CA TYR A 127 -12.38 8.78 -3.87
C TYR A 127 -11.27 7.97 -3.19
N GLY A 128 -10.94 6.79 -3.74
CA GLY A 128 -9.88 5.94 -3.19
C GLY A 128 -8.52 6.63 -3.16
N ASN A 129 -8.22 7.44 -4.17
CA ASN A 129 -6.99 8.23 -4.24
C ASN A 129 -6.87 9.22 -3.08
N ARG A 130 -7.94 9.97 -2.82
CA ARG A 130 -8.02 10.92 -1.72
C ARG A 130 -7.89 10.21 -0.38
N ILE A 131 -8.70 9.19 -0.14
CA ILE A 131 -8.69 8.44 1.13
C ILE A 131 -7.33 7.79 1.40
N ALA A 132 -6.68 7.20 0.39
CA ALA A 132 -5.36 6.60 0.55
C ALA A 132 -4.30 7.62 1.00
N PHE A 133 -4.33 8.80 0.39
CA PHE A 133 -3.44 9.89 0.77
C PHE A 133 -3.73 10.39 2.19
N GLU A 134 -5.00 10.68 2.51
CA GLU A 134 -5.42 11.17 3.83
C GLU A 134 -5.11 10.17 4.95
N MET A 135 -5.39 8.88 4.75
CA MET A 135 -5.06 7.85 5.74
C MET A 135 -3.56 7.70 5.94
N GLY A 136 -2.78 7.71 4.84
CA GLY A 136 -1.32 7.69 4.93
C GLY A 136 -0.76 8.89 5.68
N TYR A 137 -1.27 10.09 5.40
CA TYR A 137 -0.89 11.33 6.08
C TYR A 137 -1.22 11.30 7.57
N ASN A 138 -2.48 11.00 7.92
CA ASN A 138 -2.96 11.06 9.30
C ASN A 138 -2.33 9.98 10.18
N LEU A 139 -2.15 8.76 9.68
CA LEU A 139 -1.42 7.70 10.40
C LEU A 139 0.02 8.11 10.68
N ALA A 140 0.72 8.63 9.68
CA ALA A 140 2.09 9.09 9.85
C ALA A 140 2.17 10.31 10.79
N LYS A 141 1.21 11.24 10.72
CA LYS A 141 1.08 12.38 11.63
C LYS A 141 0.88 11.95 13.07
N ALA A 142 0.11 10.88 13.30
CA ALA A 142 -0.07 10.26 14.62
C ALA A 142 1.20 9.52 15.12
N GLY A 143 2.21 9.34 14.27
CA GLY A 143 3.46 8.68 14.60
C GLY A 143 3.49 7.18 14.26
N ALA A 144 2.47 6.67 13.55
CA ALA A 144 2.47 5.31 13.03
C ALA A 144 3.39 5.18 11.79
N VAL A 145 3.91 3.99 11.56
CA VAL A 145 4.66 3.65 10.35
C VAL A 145 3.71 3.10 9.30
N VAL A 146 3.66 3.77 8.15
CA VAL A 146 2.88 3.30 7.00
C VAL A 146 3.72 2.31 6.20
N VAL A 147 3.23 1.08 6.07
CA VAL A 147 3.86 0.02 5.27
C VAL A 147 3.04 -0.19 3.99
N SER A 148 3.68 -0.38 2.85
CA SER A 148 2.97 -0.69 1.60
C SER A 148 3.87 -1.39 0.57
N GLY A 149 3.29 -1.75 -0.58
CA GLY A 149 4.00 -2.45 -1.65
C GLY A 149 4.59 -1.56 -2.74
N GLY A 150 4.34 -0.25 -2.70
CA GLY A 150 4.84 0.69 -3.71
C GLY A 150 4.21 0.56 -5.09
N ALA A 151 3.13 -0.19 -5.26
CA ALA A 151 2.42 -0.28 -6.54
C ALA A 151 1.74 1.05 -6.90
N ILE A 152 1.43 1.28 -8.18
CA ILE A 152 0.57 2.40 -8.58
C ILE A 152 -0.79 2.32 -7.88
N GLY A 153 -1.47 3.46 -7.72
CA GLY A 153 -2.76 3.56 -7.05
C GLY A 153 -2.63 3.71 -5.53
N ILE A 154 -3.37 2.92 -4.77
CA ILE A 154 -3.51 3.07 -3.31
C ILE A 154 -2.16 3.04 -2.58
N ASP A 155 -1.30 2.06 -2.89
CA ASP A 155 0.01 1.92 -2.24
C ASP A 155 0.85 3.19 -2.38
N CYS A 156 0.96 3.70 -3.60
CA CYS A 156 1.73 4.90 -3.92
C CYS A 156 1.18 6.14 -3.19
N LEU A 157 -0.13 6.30 -3.17
CA LEU A 157 -0.77 7.49 -2.60
C LEU A 157 -0.70 7.52 -1.08
N SER A 158 -0.86 6.37 -0.43
CA SER A 158 -0.69 6.26 1.02
C SER A 158 0.73 6.64 1.46
N GLN A 159 1.75 6.22 0.70
CA GLN A 159 3.13 6.58 0.98
C GLN A 159 3.45 8.05 0.70
N LYS A 160 2.84 8.64 -0.35
CA LYS A 160 2.92 10.09 -0.57
C LYS A 160 2.35 10.88 0.60
N GLY A 161 1.19 10.45 1.11
CA GLY A 161 0.59 11.05 2.32
C GLY A 161 1.53 10.95 3.52
N ALA A 162 2.09 9.78 3.78
CA ALA A 162 3.02 9.56 4.88
C ALA A 162 4.29 10.42 4.77
N LEU A 163 4.86 10.56 3.57
CA LEU A 163 6.02 11.43 3.33
C LEU A 163 5.67 12.91 3.55
N GLN A 164 4.49 13.36 3.11
CA GLN A 164 4.05 14.74 3.32
C GLN A 164 3.86 15.07 4.80
N ALA A 165 3.46 14.10 5.61
CA ALA A 165 3.40 14.21 7.08
C ALA A 165 4.79 14.13 7.75
N ARG A 166 5.88 14.07 6.98
CA ARG A 166 7.25 13.84 7.46
C ARG A 166 7.41 12.53 8.23
N GLY A 167 6.56 11.54 7.93
CA GLY A 167 6.66 10.19 8.45
C GLY A 167 7.82 9.40 7.84
N LYS A 168 8.04 8.20 8.36
CA LYS A 168 9.07 7.26 7.90
C LYS A 168 8.41 6.00 7.29
N PRO A 169 7.84 6.08 6.06
CA PRO A 169 7.18 4.94 5.46
C PRO A 169 8.15 3.82 5.10
N VAL A 170 7.62 2.61 5.02
CA VAL A 170 8.35 1.42 4.57
C VAL A 170 7.70 0.85 3.32
N THR A 171 8.48 0.69 2.26
CA THR A 171 8.04 0.02 1.04
C THR A 171 8.67 -1.37 0.95
N VAL A 172 7.83 -2.39 0.83
CA VAL A 172 8.29 -3.77 0.58
C VAL A 172 8.27 -4.01 -0.92
N LEU A 173 9.39 -4.44 -1.51
CA LEU A 173 9.50 -4.69 -2.94
C LEU A 173 9.44 -6.20 -3.27
N GLY A 174 8.85 -6.53 -4.41
CA GLY A 174 8.78 -7.89 -4.96
C GLY A 174 9.93 -8.21 -5.94
N ALA A 175 11.05 -7.49 -5.83
CA ALA A 175 12.28 -7.65 -6.59
C ALA A 175 13.46 -7.16 -5.75
N GLY A 176 14.68 -7.37 -6.21
CA GLY A 176 15.86 -6.76 -5.62
C GLY A 176 15.82 -5.23 -5.66
N LEU A 177 16.42 -4.60 -4.67
CA LEU A 177 16.34 -3.15 -4.47
C LEU A 177 17.03 -2.33 -5.58
N ASN A 178 17.88 -2.95 -6.36
CA ASN A 178 18.56 -2.33 -7.52
C ASN A 178 17.78 -2.49 -8.83
N VAL A 179 16.68 -3.26 -8.83
CA VAL A 179 15.87 -3.51 -10.02
C VAL A 179 14.73 -2.50 -10.12
N HIS A 180 14.72 -1.70 -11.17
CA HIS A 180 13.74 -0.65 -11.41
C HIS A 180 12.48 -1.16 -12.13
N TYR A 181 11.68 -2.02 -11.49
CA TYR A 181 10.41 -2.51 -12.06
C TYR A 181 9.22 -1.57 -11.82
N LEU A 182 9.34 -0.61 -10.91
CA LEU A 182 8.34 0.42 -10.61
C LEU A 182 8.72 1.77 -11.27
N SER A 183 8.95 1.79 -12.57
CA SER A 183 9.41 2.99 -13.28
C SER A 183 8.51 4.22 -13.05
N ALA A 184 7.18 4.04 -13.05
CA ALA A 184 6.22 5.10 -12.77
C ALA A 184 6.31 5.68 -11.34
N ASN A 185 6.82 4.91 -10.38
CA ASN A 185 6.94 5.30 -8.97
C ASN A 185 8.39 5.45 -8.50
N ARG A 186 9.34 5.53 -9.42
CA ARG A 186 10.77 5.64 -9.09
C ARG A 186 11.06 6.76 -8.10
N ASN A 187 10.57 7.97 -8.40
CA ASN A 187 10.77 9.15 -7.55
C ASN A 187 10.17 8.96 -6.15
N LEU A 188 9.03 8.28 -6.07
CA LEU A 188 8.43 7.94 -4.77
C LEU A 188 9.33 6.99 -3.99
N CYS A 189 9.81 5.90 -4.61
CA CYS A 189 10.71 4.96 -3.97
C CYS A 189 12.01 5.63 -3.49
N GLU A 190 12.58 6.54 -4.27
CA GLU A 190 13.75 7.31 -3.87
C GLU A 190 13.46 8.21 -2.66
N ASN A 191 12.30 8.87 -2.61
CA ASN A 191 11.89 9.71 -1.49
C ASN A 191 11.60 8.86 -0.23
N VAL A 192 11.00 7.67 -0.39
CA VAL A 192 10.81 6.72 0.71
C VAL A 192 12.17 6.29 1.27
N ALA A 193 13.14 5.95 0.42
CA ALA A 193 14.48 5.55 0.87
C ALA A 193 15.23 6.68 1.63
N LYS A 194 14.95 7.96 1.30
CA LYS A 194 15.55 9.10 2.01
C LYS A 194 14.95 9.35 3.38
N SER A 195 13.67 9.06 3.58
CA SER A 195 12.93 9.38 4.81
C SER A 195 12.67 8.18 5.70
N GLY A 196 12.56 7.00 5.11
CA GLY A 196 12.26 5.71 5.73
C GLY A 196 13.08 4.62 5.07
N ALA A 197 12.44 3.52 4.61
CA ALA A 197 13.15 2.40 4.02
C ALA A 197 12.42 1.72 2.85
N LEU A 198 13.19 1.28 1.87
CA LEU A 198 12.79 0.22 0.95
C LEU A 198 13.35 -1.09 1.48
N ILE A 199 12.56 -2.13 1.50
CA ILE A 199 12.99 -3.46 1.93
C ILE A 199 12.63 -4.53 0.91
N SER A 200 13.46 -5.56 0.83
CA SER A 200 13.23 -6.73 0.00
C SER A 200 13.79 -7.99 0.65
N GLU A 201 13.16 -9.13 0.41
CA GLU A 201 13.69 -10.46 0.71
C GLU A 201 14.69 -10.93 -0.38
N TYR A 202 14.67 -10.28 -1.54
CA TYR A 202 15.42 -10.70 -2.71
C TYR A 202 16.78 -10.00 -2.79
N PRO A 203 17.84 -10.68 -3.26
CA PRO A 203 19.15 -10.06 -3.48
C PRO A 203 19.07 -8.81 -4.37
N PRO A 204 20.03 -7.87 -4.29
CA PRO A 204 19.93 -6.55 -4.93
C PRO A 204 19.51 -6.55 -6.40
N ASP A 205 20.06 -7.44 -7.20
CA ASP A 205 19.85 -7.48 -8.65
C ASP A 205 18.82 -8.55 -9.09
N PHE A 206 18.04 -9.13 -8.16
CA PHE A 206 17.03 -10.15 -8.44
C PHE A 206 15.83 -9.56 -9.17
N HIS A 207 15.53 -10.06 -10.37
CA HIS A 207 14.40 -9.60 -11.19
C HIS A 207 13.05 -10.10 -10.66
N SER A 208 12.02 -9.26 -10.75
CA SER A 208 10.67 -9.64 -10.38
C SER A 208 10.07 -10.68 -11.32
N ALA A 209 9.25 -11.57 -10.76
CA ALA A 209 8.45 -12.54 -11.49
C ALA A 209 7.01 -12.49 -10.96
N ARG A 210 6.04 -13.07 -11.68
CA ARG A 210 4.62 -13.04 -11.26
C ARG A 210 4.41 -13.59 -9.85
N TRP A 211 5.17 -14.60 -9.45
CA TRP A 211 5.07 -15.25 -8.14
C TRP A 211 5.69 -14.42 -7.00
N THR A 212 6.62 -13.50 -7.28
CA THR A 212 7.28 -12.71 -6.23
C THR A 212 6.34 -11.72 -5.56
N PHE A 213 5.31 -11.24 -6.26
CA PHE A 213 4.36 -10.27 -5.71
C PHE A 213 3.43 -10.86 -4.62
N PRO A 214 2.76 -12.03 -4.84
CA PRO A 214 2.04 -12.69 -3.76
C PRO A 214 2.94 -13.09 -2.59
N MET A 215 4.15 -13.59 -2.88
CA MET A 215 5.13 -13.95 -1.85
C MET A 215 5.53 -12.76 -0.99
N ARG A 216 5.75 -11.60 -1.60
CA ARG A 216 6.08 -10.36 -0.90
C ARG A 216 4.95 -9.88 0.02
N ASN A 217 3.68 -10.10 -0.33
CA ASN A 217 2.54 -9.59 0.43
C ASN A 217 2.52 -10.10 1.88
N ARG A 218 3.04 -11.32 2.15
CA ARG A 218 3.19 -11.83 3.52
C ARG A 218 4.13 -10.97 4.39
N ILE A 219 5.08 -10.29 3.76
CA ILE A 219 5.99 -9.38 4.45
C ILE A 219 5.27 -8.05 4.75
N ILE A 220 4.44 -7.56 3.83
CA ILE A 220 3.62 -6.37 4.06
C ILE A 220 2.72 -6.59 5.27
N SER A 221 1.91 -7.64 5.28
CA SER A 221 1.05 -7.97 6.43
C SER A 221 1.86 -8.31 7.69
N GLY A 222 2.97 -9.04 7.55
CA GLY A 222 3.82 -9.47 8.65
C GLY A 222 4.52 -8.36 9.43
N LEU A 223 4.79 -7.23 8.78
CA LEU A 223 5.39 -6.04 9.41
C LEU A 223 4.37 -5.22 10.20
N ALA A 224 3.09 -5.39 9.94
CA ALA A 224 2.04 -4.53 10.47
C ALA A 224 1.36 -5.12 11.71
N ASP A 225 0.75 -4.26 12.50
CA ASP A 225 -0.23 -4.61 13.53
C ASP A 225 -1.60 -4.84 12.88
N GLY A 226 -1.92 -4.02 11.86
CA GLY A 226 -3.15 -4.14 11.09
C GLY A 226 -2.97 -3.76 9.61
N VAL A 227 -3.88 -4.25 8.79
CA VAL A 227 -3.92 -4.00 7.33
C VAL A 227 -5.19 -3.26 6.96
N LEU A 228 -5.04 -2.06 6.40
CA LEU A 228 -6.13 -1.24 5.87
C LEU A 228 -6.26 -1.44 4.36
N VAL A 229 -7.44 -1.88 3.93
CA VAL A 229 -7.80 -2.01 2.52
C VAL A 229 -8.67 -0.84 2.11
N ILE A 230 -8.18 0.03 1.21
CA ILE A 230 -8.90 1.25 0.80
C ILE A 230 -9.92 0.95 -0.30
N GLU A 231 -9.51 0.34 -1.37
CA GLU A 231 -10.37 -0.12 -2.46
C GLU A 231 -9.88 -1.46 -2.99
N ALA A 232 -10.80 -2.39 -3.23
CA ALA A 232 -10.52 -3.69 -3.82
C ALA A 232 -11.73 -4.21 -4.59
N ALA A 233 -11.54 -4.64 -5.83
CA ALA A 233 -12.51 -5.49 -6.51
C ALA A 233 -12.47 -6.91 -5.93
N GLN A 234 -13.50 -7.74 -6.19
CA GLN A 234 -13.62 -9.10 -5.64
C GLN A 234 -12.42 -10.02 -5.90
N LYS A 235 -11.70 -9.80 -7.00
CA LYS A 235 -10.50 -10.58 -7.39
C LYS A 235 -9.21 -9.75 -7.28
N SER A 236 -9.17 -8.76 -6.40
CA SER A 236 -7.99 -7.92 -6.20
C SER A 236 -6.86 -8.64 -5.48
N GLY A 237 -5.62 -8.41 -5.90
CA GLY A 237 -4.42 -8.89 -5.20
C GLY A 237 -4.28 -8.34 -3.77
N SER A 238 -4.88 -7.18 -3.45
CA SER A 238 -4.90 -6.62 -2.10
C SER A 238 -5.70 -7.48 -1.11
N LEU A 239 -6.70 -8.24 -1.59
CA LEU A 239 -7.43 -9.20 -0.76
C LEU A 239 -6.55 -10.39 -0.33
N ILE A 240 -5.52 -10.74 -1.11
CA ILE A 240 -4.51 -11.73 -0.71
C ILE A 240 -3.78 -11.22 0.53
N THR A 241 -3.40 -9.93 0.56
CA THR A 241 -2.73 -9.33 1.72
C THR A 241 -3.64 -9.30 2.94
N ALA A 242 -4.94 -9.01 2.77
CA ALA A 242 -5.91 -9.05 3.87
C ALA A 242 -6.08 -10.47 4.44
N ASN A 243 -6.15 -11.49 3.59
CA ASN A 243 -6.23 -12.88 4.06
C ASN A 243 -4.96 -13.31 4.80
N LEU A 244 -3.78 -12.95 4.26
CA LEU A 244 -2.50 -13.19 4.94
C LEU A 244 -2.42 -12.48 6.29
N ALA A 245 -3.01 -11.28 6.42
CA ALA A 245 -3.10 -10.57 7.69
C ALA A 245 -3.90 -11.38 8.72
N LEU A 246 -5.07 -11.90 8.35
CA LEU A 246 -5.88 -12.78 9.22
C LEU A 246 -5.13 -14.04 9.64
N GLU A 247 -4.47 -14.72 8.70
CA GLU A 247 -3.64 -15.90 8.97
C GLU A 247 -2.46 -15.60 9.92
N GLN A 248 -2.00 -14.36 9.94
CA GLN A 248 -0.91 -13.87 10.79
C GLN A 248 -1.40 -13.22 12.10
N ASN A 249 -2.69 -13.32 12.42
CA ASN A 249 -3.33 -12.68 13.58
C ASN A 249 -3.11 -11.16 13.59
N ARG A 250 -3.29 -10.50 12.42
CA ARG A 250 -3.29 -9.05 12.27
C ARG A 250 -4.70 -8.54 12.07
N ASP A 251 -4.98 -7.37 12.60
CA ASP A 251 -6.27 -6.72 12.39
C ASP A 251 -6.47 -6.38 10.92
N VAL A 252 -7.69 -6.49 10.45
CA VAL A 252 -8.07 -6.12 9.09
C VAL A 252 -9.10 -5.00 9.14
N PHE A 253 -8.77 -3.91 8.50
CA PHE A 253 -9.58 -2.72 8.36
C PHE A 253 -9.98 -2.52 6.90
N ALA A 254 -11.16 -1.98 6.64
CA ALA A 254 -11.59 -1.70 5.28
C ALA A 254 -12.39 -0.40 5.20
N ILE A 255 -12.15 0.38 4.16
CA ILE A 255 -12.94 1.57 3.85
C ILE A 255 -14.24 1.13 3.18
N PRO A 256 -15.41 1.50 3.73
CA PRO A 256 -16.69 1.28 3.08
C PRO A 256 -16.79 2.12 1.80
N GLY A 257 -17.52 1.61 0.82
CA GLY A 257 -17.75 2.32 -0.43
C GLY A 257 -19.09 2.02 -1.03
N ASN A 258 -19.41 2.69 -2.14
CA ASN A 258 -20.69 2.53 -2.82
C ASN A 258 -20.88 1.06 -3.25
N ILE A 259 -22.05 0.48 -2.95
CA ILE A 259 -22.39 -0.90 -3.29
C ILE A 259 -22.38 -1.18 -4.79
N ASN A 260 -22.63 -0.16 -5.61
CA ASN A 260 -22.59 -0.25 -7.06
C ASN A 260 -21.18 -0.08 -7.64
N SER A 261 -20.19 0.27 -6.82
CA SER A 261 -18.80 0.44 -7.26
C SER A 261 -18.06 -0.89 -7.30
N ARG A 262 -17.54 -1.24 -8.46
CA ARG A 262 -16.74 -2.46 -8.64
C ARG A 262 -15.50 -2.49 -7.73
N VAL A 263 -14.84 -1.35 -7.52
CA VAL A 263 -13.64 -1.25 -6.68
C VAL A 263 -13.94 -1.24 -5.18
N SER A 264 -15.20 -1.13 -4.78
CA SER A 264 -15.62 -1.24 -3.38
C SER A 264 -16.22 -2.61 -3.04
N SER A 265 -16.47 -3.46 -4.03
CA SER A 265 -17.12 -4.76 -3.83
C SER A 265 -16.33 -5.71 -2.94
N GLY A 266 -14.99 -5.66 -3.01
CA GLY A 266 -14.10 -6.47 -2.18
C GLY A 266 -13.98 -5.95 -0.74
N THR A 267 -13.87 -4.63 -0.55
CA THR A 267 -13.81 -4.02 0.79
C THR A 267 -15.13 -4.19 1.53
N ASN A 268 -16.28 -3.95 0.86
CA ASN A 268 -17.61 -4.18 1.45
C ASN A 268 -17.80 -5.68 1.84
N LYS A 269 -17.26 -6.62 1.03
CA LYS A 269 -17.26 -8.04 1.39
C LYS A 269 -16.38 -8.34 2.61
N LEU A 270 -15.19 -7.73 2.71
CA LEU A 270 -14.32 -7.87 3.89
C LEU A 270 -15.02 -7.37 5.14
N ILE A 271 -15.67 -6.21 5.11
CA ILE A 271 -16.45 -5.64 6.22
C ILE A 271 -17.55 -6.62 6.66
N LYS A 272 -18.28 -7.20 5.69
CA LYS A 272 -19.34 -8.16 5.99
C LYS A 272 -18.82 -9.44 6.70
N ILE A 273 -17.58 -9.84 6.46
CA ILE A 273 -17.03 -11.10 6.96
C ILE A 273 -16.24 -10.89 8.26
N CYS A 274 -15.32 -9.92 8.29
CA CYS A 274 -14.33 -9.85 9.38
C CYS A 274 -13.65 -8.49 9.55
N ALA A 275 -13.64 -7.59 8.54
CA ALA A 275 -12.89 -6.35 8.64
C ALA A 275 -13.67 -5.29 9.44
N LYS A 276 -12.99 -4.57 10.33
CA LYS A 276 -13.54 -3.38 10.98
C LYS A 276 -13.72 -2.28 9.92
N PRO A 277 -14.93 -1.70 9.76
CA PRO A 277 -15.13 -0.55 8.87
C PRO A 277 -14.42 0.68 9.43
N VAL A 278 -13.76 1.44 8.55
CA VAL A 278 -13.00 2.63 8.91
C VAL A 278 -13.53 3.83 8.15
N MET A 279 -13.94 4.86 8.85
CA MET A 279 -14.38 6.15 8.31
C MET A 279 -13.40 7.27 8.63
N SER A 280 -12.56 7.08 9.64
CA SER A 280 -11.52 8.01 10.07
C SER A 280 -10.27 7.26 10.55
N VAL A 281 -9.15 7.96 10.66
CA VAL A 281 -7.92 7.38 11.23
C VAL A 281 -8.12 6.97 12.70
N LYS A 282 -9.01 7.63 13.41
CA LYS A 282 -9.35 7.35 14.81
C LYS A 282 -9.87 5.93 15.01
N ASP A 283 -10.68 5.44 14.08
CA ASP A 283 -11.25 4.09 14.13
C ASP A 283 -10.16 3.01 14.13
N ILE A 284 -8.96 3.32 13.60
CA ILE A 284 -7.79 2.45 13.67
C ILE A 284 -7.02 2.68 14.95
N LEU A 285 -6.72 3.95 15.28
CA LEU A 285 -5.79 4.28 16.36
C LEU A 285 -6.32 3.89 17.74
N GLU A 286 -7.65 3.97 17.96
CA GLU A 286 -8.27 3.67 19.25
C GLU A 286 -8.05 2.21 19.68
N ASP A 287 -7.94 1.27 18.74
CA ASP A 287 -7.67 -0.13 19.04
C ASP A 287 -6.26 -0.36 19.60
N TYR A 288 -5.35 0.61 19.40
CA TYR A 288 -3.93 0.47 19.74
C TYR A 288 -3.43 1.42 20.82
N TYR A 289 -4.28 2.25 21.43
CA TYR A 289 -3.85 3.18 22.50
C TYR A 289 -3.23 2.47 23.69
N HIS A 290 -3.72 1.28 24.02
CA HIS A 290 -3.20 0.48 25.13
C HIS A 290 -1.82 -0.12 24.85
N LEU A 291 -1.47 -0.38 23.56
CA LEU A 291 -0.17 -0.90 23.14
C LEU A 291 0.84 0.22 22.86
N TYR A 292 0.35 1.36 22.37
CA TYR A 292 1.15 2.50 21.95
C TYR A 292 0.65 3.81 22.54
N PRO A 293 0.92 4.09 23.83
CA PRO A 293 0.37 5.26 24.53
C PRO A 293 0.69 6.61 23.89
N TYR A 294 1.75 6.72 23.09
CA TYR A 294 2.10 7.94 22.37
C TYR A 294 1.03 8.38 21.35
N LEU A 295 0.21 7.44 20.86
CA LEU A 295 -0.84 7.73 19.88
C LEU A 295 -1.90 8.66 20.44
N SER A 296 -2.31 8.48 21.69
CA SER A 296 -3.36 9.30 22.32
C SER A 296 -2.98 10.78 22.42
N LYS A 297 -1.68 11.08 22.61
CA LYS A 297 -1.16 12.46 22.65
C LYS A 297 -1.16 13.14 21.28
N ASN A 298 -1.01 12.36 20.21
CA ASN A 298 -0.87 12.87 18.85
C ASN A 298 -2.22 13.00 18.12
N VAL A 299 -3.27 12.31 18.58
CA VAL A 299 -4.59 12.31 17.92
C VAL A 299 -5.25 13.69 18.00
N ALA A 300 -5.13 14.40 19.12
CA ALA A 300 -5.66 15.76 19.23
C ALA A 300 -5.12 16.68 18.11
N ALA A 301 -3.84 16.58 17.79
CA ALA A 301 -3.22 17.35 16.70
C ALA A 301 -3.68 16.93 15.30
N VAL A 302 -4.20 15.70 15.14
CA VAL A 302 -4.75 15.18 13.88
C VAL A 302 -6.20 15.67 13.70
N GLU A 303 -7.01 15.68 14.76
CA GLU A 303 -8.42 16.13 14.73
C GLU A 303 -8.55 17.62 14.43
N GLU A 304 -7.70 18.47 15.01
CA GLU A 304 -7.67 19.91 14.71
C GLU A 304 -7.38 20.20 13.23
N ASN A 305 -6.47 19.46 12.61
CA ASN A 305 -6.14 19.65 11.20
C ASN A 305 -7.22 19.07 10.25
N SER A 306 -7.87 17.98 10.65
CA SER A 306 -8.97 17.39 9.86
C SER A 306 -10.20 18.31 9.83
N SER A 307 -10.54 18.91 10.96
CA SER A 307 -11.64 19.89 11.04
C SER A 307 -11.31 21.20 10.31
N ALA A 308 -10.06 21.65 10.32
CA ALA A 308 -9.61 22.81 9.56
C ALA A 308 -9.62 22.54 8.03
N GLN A 309 -9.21 21.34 7.60
CA GLN A 309 -9.26 20.94 6.19
C GLN A 309 -10.70 20.71 5.68
N LEU A 310 -11.60 20.18 6.50
CA LEU A 310 -13.02 20.06 6.18
C LEU A 310 -13.61 21.45 5.96
N LYS A 311 -13.36 22.42 6.86
CA LYS A 311 -13.82 23.80 6.72
C LYS A 311 -13.25 24.51 5.48
N ILE A 312 -11.98 24.27 5.14
CA ILE A 312 -11.37 24.81 3.91
C ILE A 312 -11.97 24.17 2.66
N ASN A 313 -12.28 22.89 2.70
CA ASN A 313 -12.93 22.18 1.58
C ASN A 313 -14.39 22.57 1.45
N GLU A 314 -15.14 22.70 2.54
CA GLU A 314 -16.51 23.21 2.53
C GLU A 314 -16.55 24.64 1.97
N SER A 315 -15.67 25.53 2.41
CA SER A 315 -15.59 26.89 1.88
C SER A 315 -15.09 26.95 0.43
N ARG A 316 -14.33 25.97 -0.05
CA ARG A 316 -13.94 25.84 -1.46
C ARG A 316 -15.07 25.26 -2.32
N VAL A 317 -15.83 24.29 -1.77
CA VAL A 317 -17.02 23.74 -2.44
C VAL A 317 -18.09 24.82 -2.53
N GLU A 318 -18.38 25.54 -1.45
CA GLU A 318 -19.32 26.67 -1.45
C GLU A 318 -18.87 27.79 -2.40
N LYS A 319 -17.56 28.12 -2.46
CA LYS A 319 -17.04 29.09 -3.44
C LYS A 319 -17.07 28.55 -4.87
N ALA A 320 -16.82 27.26 -5.08
CA ALA A 320 -16.93 26.64 -6.40
C ALA A 320 -18.39 26.55 -6.86
N GLU A 321 -19.32 26.20 -5.98
CA GLU A 321 -20.76 26.21 -6.25
C GLU A 321 -21.28 27.63 -6.49
N ALA A 322 -20.81 28.61 -5.74
CA ALA A 322 -21.16 30.03 -5.95
C ALA A 322 -20.57 30.62 -7.24
N LEU A 323 -19.44 30.10 -7.73
CA LEU A 323 -18.87 30.49 -9.04
C LEU A 323 -19.57 29.81 -10.21
N VAL A 324 -20.08 28.58 -10.02
CA VAL A 324 -20.82 27.82 -11.05
C VAL A 324 -22.28 28.33 -11.21
N THR A 325 -22.83 29.01 -10.21
CA THR A 325 -24.20 29.54 -10.24
C THR A 325 -24.34 30.92 -10.91
N ARG A 326 -23.26 31.59 -11.29
CA ARG A 326 -23.33 32.82 -12.09
C ARG A 326 -23.33 32.50 -13.58
N VAL A 327 -24.52 32.37 -14.13
CA VAL A 327 -24.73 32.34 -15.59
C VAL A 327 -24.27 33.71 -16.15
N PRO A 328 -23.31 33.74 -17.09
CA PRO A 328 -22.83 35.00 -17.67
C PRO A 328 -23.96 35.80 -18.34
N GLU A 329 -23.90 37.13 -18.26
CA GLU A 329 -24.81 37.99 -19.03
C GLU A 329 -24.48 37.79 -20.52
N GLY A 330 -25.53 37.45 -21.32
CA GLY A 330 -25.36 37.24 -22.78
C GLY A 330 -25.72 35.84 -23.28
N ILE A 331 -26.08 34.92 -22.40
CA ILE A 331 -26.53 33.57 -22.77
C ILE A 331 -28.06 33.59 -23.03
N SER A 332 -28.50 32.83 -24.05
CA SER A 332 -29.90 32.71 -24.41
C SER A 332 -30.78 32.20 -23.25
N SER A 333 -32.04 32.56 -23.21
CA SER A 333 -33.00 32.08 -22.20
C SER A 333 -33.10 30.55 -22.18
N ARG A 334 -33.00 29.91 -23.35
CA ARG A 334 -33.02 28.43 -23.47
C ARG A 334 -31.76 27.77 -22.84
N ALA A 335 -30.59 28.36 -23.08
CA ALA A 335 -29.34 27.89 -22.50
C ALA A 335 -29.36 28.06 -20.97
N LYS A 336 -29.97 29.12 -20.44
CA LYS A 336 -30.14 29.32 -18.99
C LYS A 336 -31.00 28.21 -18.38
N VAL A 337 -32.18 27.93 -18.95
CA VAL A 337 -33.08 26.89 -18.47
C VAL A 337 -32.45 25.50 -18.52
N LEU A 338 -31.75 25.19 -19.61
CA LEU A 338 -30.99 23.92 -19.74
C LEU A 338 -29.89 23.81 -18.72
N PHE A 339 -29.12 24.88 -18.54
CA PHE A 339 -28.02 24.92 -17.55
C PHE A 339 -28.54 24.73 -16.11
N GLU A 340 -29.69 25.32 -15.77
CA GLU A 340 -30.31 25.11 -14.45
C GLU A 340 -30.75 23.64 -14.23
N ALA A 341 -31.25 22.99 -15.27
CA ALA A 341 -31.65 21.58 -15.24
C ALA A 341 -30.46 20.58 -15.18
N MET A 342 -29.27 21.02 -15.56
CA MET A 342 -28.08 20.16 -15.54
C MET A 342 -27.50 19.99 -14.14
N THR A 343 -26.88 18.82 -13.92
CA THR A 343 -26.11 18.48 -12.69
C THR A 343 -24.65 18.21 -13.01
N SER A 344 -23.84 17.94 -12.01
CA SER A 344 -22.47 17.46 -12.18
C SER A 344 -22.38 16.00 -12.68
N THR A 345 -23.53 15.31 -12.78
CA THR A 345 -23.60 13.94 -13.30
C THR A 345 -23.78 13.98 -14.81
N PRO A 346 -22.98 13.26 -15.63
CA PRO A 346 -23.16 13.23 -17.08
C PRO A 346 -24.52 12.66 -17.49
N THR A 347 -25.37 13.52 -18.09
CA THR A 347 -26.77 13.23 -18.47
C THR A 347 -26.91 13.29 -19.98
N GLY A 348 -27.73 12.41 -20.56
CA GLY A 348 -28.01 12.35 -21.99
C GLY A 348 -28.81 13.55 -22.50
N VAL A 349 -28.72 13.84 -23.81
CA VAL A 349 -29.46 14.97 -24.44
C VAL A 349 -30.97 14.83 -24.26
N ASP A 350 -31.49 13.61 -24.40
CA ASP A 350 -32.94 13.35 -24.31
C ASP A 350 -33.44 13.63 -22.88
N ASP A 351 -32.74 13.14 -21.85
CA ASP A 351 -33.05 13.39 -20.45
C ASP A 351 -32.96 14.88 -20.10
N LEU A 352 -31.98 15.60 -20.68
CA LEU A 352 -31.79 17.03 -20.49
C LEU A 352 -32.89 17.85 -21.18
N SER A 353 -33.35 17.42 -22.38
CA SER A 353 -34.41 18.06 -23.11
C SER A 353 -35.74 17.96 -22.36
N ASP A 354 -36.03 16.78 -21.78
CA ASP A 354 -37.20 16.52 -20.97
C ASP A 354 -37.19 17.34 -19.67
N ALA A 355 -36.05 17.33 -18.97
CA ALA A 355 -35.88 18.09 -17.72
C ALA A 355 -36.01 19.60 -17.92
N ALA A 356 -35.52 20.14 -19.03
CA ALA A 356 -35.59 21.55 -19.39
C ALA A 356 -36.89 21.94 -20.12
N ARG A 357 -37.75 20.96 -20.45
CA ARG A 357 -38.96 21.15 -21.28
C ARG A 357 -38.71 21.83 -22.60
N LEU A 358 -37.60 21.44 -23.25
CA LEU A 358 -37.19 21.93 -24.58
C LEU A 358 -37.32 20.80 -25.61
N SER A 359 -37.52 21.14 -26.87
CA SER A 359 -37.35 20.15 -27.92
C SER A 359 -35.87 19.71 -28.02
N THR A 360 -35.60 18.50 -28.54
CA THR A 360 -34.24 17.98 -28.73
C THR A 360 -33.38 18.94 -29.56
N ALA A 361 -33.97 19.62 -30.58
CA ALA A 361 -33.27 20.60 -31.40
C ALA A 361 -32.88 21.86 -30.60
N GLU A 362 -33.76 22.35 -29.75
CA GLU A 362 -33.48 23.50 -28.86
C GLU A 362 -32.48 23.15 -27.77
N ALA A 363 -32.55 21.95 -27.22
CA ALA A 363 -31.59 21.44 -26.24
C ALA A 363 -30.18 21.32 -26.84
N LEU A 364 -30.02 20.83 -28.08
CA LEU A 364 -28.74 20.76 -28.78
C LEU A 364 -28.17 22.14 -29.07
N GLN A 365 -28.98 23.12 -29.46
CA GLN A 365 -28.54 24.50 -29.63
C GLN A 365 -28.05 25.09 -28.32
N ALA A 366 -28.80 24.91 -27.24
CA ALA A 366 -28.44 25.39 -25.91
C ALA A 366 -27.15 24.71 -25.38
N ILE A 367 -27.00 23.41 -25.61
CA ILE A 367 -25.76 22.65 -25.29
C ILE A 367 -24.56 23.25 -26.01
N THR A 368 -24.69 23.48 -27.33
CA THR A 368 -23.59 24.05 -28.13
C THR A 368 -23.20 25.44 -27.62
N GLU A 369 -24.17 26.28 -27.28
CA GLU A 369 -23.94 27.60 -26.70
C GLU A 369 -23.24 27.52 -25.35
N LEU A 370 -23.63 26.61 -24.47
CA LEU A 370 -23.03 26.39 -23.15
C LEU A 370 -21.62 25.80 -23.26
N GLU A 371 -21.38 24.92 -24.22
CA GLU A 371 -20.07 24.32 -24.51
C GLU A 371 -19.08 25.37 -25.06
N LEU A 372 -19.52 26.21 -25.98
CA LEU A 372 -18.72 27.32 -26.52
C LEU A 372 -18.34 28.34 -25.44
N ASN A 373 -19.21 28.55 -24.46
CA ASN A 373 -18.92 29.43 -23.31
C ASN A 373 -18.17 28.71 -22.18
N GLY A 374 -17.79 27.43 -22.35
CA GLY A 374 -17.02 26.67 -21.35
C GLY A 374 -17.75 26.36 -20.06
N LEU A 375 -19.10 26.41 -20.06
CA LEU A 375 -19.94 26.25 -18.89
C LEU A 375 -20.32 24.80 -18.62
N ILE A 376 -20.16 23.91 -19.60
CA ILE A 376 -20.44 22.50 -19.50
C ILE A 376 -19.32 21.65 -20.10
N LYS A 377 -19.28 20.40 -19.70
CA LYS A 377 -18.31 19.40 -20.20
C LYS A 377 -19.03 18.34 -21.00
N SER A 378 -18.51 18.02 -22.19
CA SER A 378 -18.98 16.88 -22.97
C SER A 378 -18.27 15.58 -22.58
N HIS A 379 -19.03 14.49 -22.60
CA HIS A 379 -18.61 13.14 -22.27
C HIS A 379 -18.95 12.16 -23.39
N ALA A 380 -18.27 11.01 -23.43
CA ALA A 380 -18.56 9.99 -24.42
C ALA A 380 -20.03 9.56 -24.40
N GLY A 381 -20.61 9.35 -25.58
CA GLY A 381 -22.03 8.97 -25.73
C GLY A 381 -23.01 10.13 -25.68
N LYS A 382 -22.63 11.34 -26.09
CA LYS A 382 -23.48 12.54 -26.09
C LYS A 382 -24.08 12.85 -24.73
N ARG A 383 -23.27 12.77 -23.69
CA ARG A 383 -23.65 13.15 -22.33
C ARG A 383 -22.94 14.42 -21.92
N TYR A 384 -23.60 15.24 -21.10
CA TYR A 384 -23.11 16.56 -20.70
C TYR A 384 -23.30 16.76 -19.19
N SER A 385 -22.38 17.49 -18.55
CA SER A 385 -22.43 17.87 -17.13
C SER A 385 -21.95 19.29 -16.89
N LYS A 386 -22.36 19.89 -15.78
CA LYS A 386 -21.77 21.16 -15.28
C LYS A 386 -20.31 20.99 -14.91
#